data_b029d4495ee331cca2c2112a4c6cbc6b
#
_entry.id   b029d4495ee331cca2c2112a4c6cbc6b
#
_cell.length_a   1.000
_cell.length_b   1.000
_cell.length_c   1.000
_cell.angle_alpha   90.00
_cell.angle_beta   90.00
_cell.angle_gamma   90.00
#
_symmetry.space_group_name_H-M   'P 1'
#
loop_
_entity.id
_entity.type
_entity.pdbx_description
1 polymer ?
#
loop_
_entity_poly.entity_id
_entity_poly.type
_entity_poly.pdbx_seq_one_letter_code
_entity_poly.pdbx_strand_id
1 'polypeptide(L)'
;IVIEGAGSPAEINLKEDDIVNMGMAKLAKAPVLLVGDIDRGGVFAQLYGTVALLEENERSIVKATVINKFRGDISLLYNGLNMLEELTGKPVAGVIPYLSADIEDEDSLAERLTRRTLGAIIDIAVIRLPRLSNFTDFAAFEATPGVGVRYVNSAKELGSPDMIILPGTKSTISDLKWLRKCGLEAAIKKLASQGIVVFGLCGGYQMLGSRIVDPEGVEGGGEIVGINLLPIQTEFASEKRRSRTTARVLRVEG
;
A
#
# COMPACT_ATOMS: atom_id res chain seq x y z
N ILE A 1 21.32 9.43 0.97
CA ILE A 1 20.08 8.95 1.63
C ILE A 1 19.06 10.06 1.45
N VAL A 2 17.87 9.72 0.99
CA VAL A 2 16.69 10.60 0.96
C VAL A 2 15.75 10.10 2.05
N ILE A 3 15.20 11.03 2.84
CA ILE A 3 14.25 10.74 3.91
C ILE A 3 12.94 11.43 3.52
N GLU A 4 11.87 10.69 3.49
CA GLU A 4 10.52 11.20 3.29
C GLU A 4 9.80 11.33 4.63
N GLY A 5 9.13 12.46 4.85
CA GLY A 5 8.24 12.68 5.98
C GLY A 5 6.84 12.13 5.71
N ALA A 6 5.99 12.16 6.72
CA ALA A 6 4.59 11.76 6.60
C ALA A 6 3.66 12.88 7.07
N GLY A 7 2.57 13.11 6.34
CA GLY A 7 1.61 14.16 6.66
C GLY A 7 2.21 15.57 6.48
N SER A 8 1.97 16.45 7.43
CA SER A 8 2.46 17.83 7.41
C SER A 8 3.39 18.13 8.58
N PRO A 9 4.51 18.82 8.36
CA PRO A 9 5.39 19.27 9.47
C PRO A 9 4.77 20.40 10.31
N ALA A 10 3.60 20.92 9.92
CA ALA A 10 2.90 21.99 10.59
C ALA A 10 1.66 21.54 11.36
N GLU A 11 1.60 20.25 11.71
CA GLU A 11 0.55 19.73 12.62
C GLU A 11 0.82 20.21 14.05
N ILE A 12 0.34 21.43 14.35
CA ILE A 12 0.65 22.13 15.61
C ILE A 12 0.21 21.39 16.88
N ASN A 13 -0.83 20.56 16.76
CA ASN A 13 -1.35 19.72 17.85
C ASN A 13 -0.53 18.44 18.09
N LEU A 14 0.34 18.06 17.19
CA LEU A 14 1.20 16.87 17.25
C LEU A 14 2.69 17.22 17.28
N LYS A 15 3.03 18.49 17.38
CA LYS A 15 4.38 19.00 17.18
C LYS A 15 5.37 18.47 18.21
N GLU A 16 4.97 18.29 19.45
CA GLU A 16 5.83 17.80 20.54
C GLU A 16 6.26 16.34 20.31
N ASP A 17 5.43 15.58 19.61
CA ASP A 17 5.64 14.16 19.31
C ASP A 17 6.10 13.92 17.86
N ASP A 18 6.45 14.96 17.11
CA ASP A 18 6.90 14.84 15.70
C ASP A 18 8.26 14.14 15.61
N ILE A 19 8.23 12.85 15.34
CA ILE A 19 9.41 12.01 15.09
C ILE A 19 9.66 11.73 13.59
N VAL A 20 8.73 12.12 12.71
CA VAL A 20 8.80 11.73 11.28
C VAL A 20 9.15 12.89 10.35
N ASN A 21 8.82 14.12 10.69
CA ASN A 21 9.07 15.31 9.87
C ASN A 21 10.28 16.10 10.40
N MET A 22 10.03 17.22 11.08
CA MET A 22 11.10 18.09 11.58
C MET A 22 11.92 17.44 12.70
N GLY A 23 11.33 16.54 13.48
CA GLY A 23 12.05 15.75 14.48
C GLY A 23 13.13 14.87 13.83
N MET A 24 12.78 14.14 12.78
CA MET A 24 13.73 13.33 12.02
C MET A 24 14.77 14.20 11.30
N ALA A 25 14.35 15.31 10.70
CA ALA A 25 15.27 16.23 10.00
C ALA A 25 16.33 16.79 10.97
N LYS A 26 15.94 17.16 12.19
CA LYS A 26 16.86 17.63 13.24
C LYS A 26 17.81 16.52 13.68
N LEU A 27 17.31 15.32 13.92
CA LEU A 27 18.10 14.15 14.32
C LEU A 27 19.14 13.80 13.26
N ALA A 28 18.75 13.77 12.00
CA ALA A 28 19.61 13.46 10.86
C ALA A 28 20.51 14.64 10.45
N LYS A 29 20.30 15.84 11.01
CA LYS A 29 20.93 17.09 10.57
C LYS A 29 20.78 17.33 9.06
N ALA A 30 19.62 16.96 8.54
CA ALA A 30 19.33 17.01 7.10
C ALA A 30 18.72 18.36 6.69
N PRO A 31 19.08 18.90 5.52
CA PRO A 31 18.35 20.00 4.92
C PRO A 31 16.96 19.49 4.48
N VAL A 32 15.97 20.36 4.55
CA VAL A 32 14.58 20.05 4.19
C VAL A 32 14.19 20.76 2.91
N LEU A 33 13.57 20.03 1.99
CA LEU A 33 12.80 20.55 0.88
C LEU A 33 11.32 20.39 1.24
N LEU A 34 10.57 21.49 1.30
CA LEU A 34 9.15 21.46 1.58
C LEU A 34 8.38 21.33 0.26
N VAL A 35 7.65 20.24 0.10
CA VAL A 35 6.91 19.94 -1.14
C VAL A 35 5.42 20.16 -0.91
N GLY A 36 4.78 20.95 -1.78
CA GLY A 36 3.35 21.21 -1.78
C GLY A 36 2.67 20.61 -3.02
N ASP A 37 1.48 20.01 -2.83
CA ASP A 37 0.66 19.43 -3.89
C ASP A 37 -0.32 20.50 -4.43
N ILE A 38 -0.15 20.91 -5.70
CA ILE A 38 -1.01 21.93 -6.33
C ILE A 38 -2.35 21.36 -6.82
N ASP A 39 -2.43 20.06 -7.05
CA ASP A 39 -3.61 19.41 -7.64
C ASP A 39 -4.85 19.52 -6.74
N ARG A 40 -4.64 19.65 -5.44
CA ARG A 40 -5.71 19.87 -4.44
C ARG A 40 -6.14 21.33 -4.28
N GLY A 41 -5.44 22.28 -4.91
CA GLY A 41 -5.64 23.72 -4.73
C GLY A 41 -5.02 24.26 -3.44
N GLY A 42 -4.82 25.58 -3.39
CA GLY A 42 -4.34 26.29 -2.20
C GLY A 42 -2.87 26.09 -1.86
N VAL A 43 -2.03 25.58 -2.78
CA VAL A 43 -0.62 25.23 -2.51
C VAL A 43 0.21 26.39 -1.96
N PHE A 44 -0.01 27.61 -2.43
CA PHE A 44 0.69 28.79 -1.92
C PHE A 44 0.39 29.06 -0.44
N ALA A 45 -0.89 28.94 -0.06
CA ALA A 45 -1.30 29.08 1.34
C ALA A 45 -0.75 27.94 2.20
N GLN A 46 -0.73 26.71 1.70
CA GLN A 46 -0.16 25.56 2.40
C GLN A 46 1.34 25.73 2.64
N LEU A 47 2.11 26.07 1.60
CA LEU A 47 3.57 26.25 1.72
C LEU A 47 3.91 27.44 2.63
N TYR A 48 3.26 28.58 2.45
CA TYR A 48 3.44 29.73 3.32
C TYR A 48 3.05 29.43 4.77
N GLY A 49 1.85 28.88 4.98
CA GLY A 49 1.36 28.55 6.32
C GLY A 49 2.26 27.55 7.04
N THR A 50 2.73 26.53 6.32
CA THR A 50 3.68 25.56 6.87
C THR A 50 4.95 26.25 7.33
N VAL A 51 5.59 27.06 6.49
CA VAL A 51 6.84 27.76 6.86
C VAL A 51 6.60 28.74 8.02
N ALA A 52 5.45 29.42 8.03
CA ALA A 52 5.11 30.39 9.09
C ALA A 52 4.88 29.72 10.47
N LEU A 53 4.32 28.50 10.49
CA LEU A 53 4.04 27.74 11.71
C LEU A 53 5.28 27.00 12.27
N LEU A 54 6.33 26.85 11.49
CA LEU A 54 7.58 26.26 11.96
C LEU A 54 8.30 27.19 12.95
N GLU A 55 8.99 26.59 13.92
CA GLU A 55 9.89 27.31 14.81
C GLU A 55 11.11 27.85 14.03
N GLU A 56 11.81 28.82 14.60
CA GLU A 56 12.95 29.47 13.96
C GLU A 56 14.07 28.46 13.60
N ASN A 57 14.39 27.56 14.53
CA ASN A 57 15.36 26.50 14.33
C ASN A 57 14.94 25.52 13.21
N GLU A 58 13.67 25.18 13.12
CA GLU A 58 13.10 24.32 12.06
C GLU A 58 13.08 25.05 10.72
N ARG A 59 12.62 26.30 10.73
CA ARG A 59 12.59 27.16 9.54
C ARG A 59 13.99 27.33 8.96
N SER A 60 15.03 27.36 9.79
CA SER A 60 16.43 27.50 9.35
C SER A 60 16.94 26.32 8.52
N ILE A 61 16.43 25.10 8.78
CA ILE A 61 16.81 23.89 8.03
C ILE A 61 15.96 23.65 6.77
N VAL A 62 14.81 24.33 6.62
CA VAL A 62 14.09 24.39 5.33
C VAL A 62 14.90 25.22 4.36
N LYS A 63 15.39 24.60 3.29
CA LYS A 63 16.27 25.25 2.29
C LYS A 63 15.52 25.76 1.08
N ALA A 64 14.45 25.10 0.69
CA ALA A 64 13.65 25.50 -0.46
C ALA A 64 12.23 24.92 -0.36
N THR A 65 11.35 25.44 -1.21
CA THR A 65 10.03 24.89 -1.47
C THR A 65 9.97 24.28 -2.86
N VAL A 66 9.06 23.34 -3.07
CA VAL A 66 8.79 22.68 -4.36
C VAL A 66 7.29 22.59 -4.55
N ILE A 67 6.81 22.89 -5.75
CA ILE A 67 5.42 22.66 -6.14
C ILE A 67 5.35 21.37 -6.95
N ASN A 68 4.51 20.44 -6.54
CA ASN A 68 4.35 19.13 -7.19
C ASN A 68 2.98 19.01 -7.88
N LYS A 69 2.91 18.12 -8.86
CA LYS A 69 1.72 17.76 -9.64
C LYS A 69 1.12 18.90 -10.46
N PHE A 70 1.94 19.80 -10.94
CA PHE A 70 1.48 20.94 -11.74
C PHE A 70 0.93 20.49 -13.11
N ARG A 71 -0.18 21.07 -13.52
CA ARG A 71 -0.81 20.85 -14.83
C ARG A 71 -0.97 22.21 -15.54
N GLY A 72 -0.57 22.30 -16.79
CA GLY A 72 -0.73 23.47 -17.63
C GLY A 72 0.56 24.22 -17.92
N ASP A 73 0.42 25.51 -18.25
CA ASP A 73 1.56 26.37 -18.61
C ASP A 73 2.20 26.95 -17.36
N ILE A 74 3.47 26.62 -17.15
CA ILE A 74 4.26 27.08 -16.00
C ILE A 74 4.39 28.62 -15.93
N SER A 75 4.29 29.31 -17.07
CA SER A 75 4.37 30.76 -17.10
C SER A 75 3.31 31.46 -16.25
N LEU A 76 2.15 30.80 -16.08
CA LEU A 76 1.06 31.28 -15.23
C LEU A 76 1.41 31.29 -13.73
N LEU A 77 2.42 30.52 -13.33
CA LEU A 77 2.86 30.46 -11.94
C LEU A 77 3.95 31.46 -11.57
N TYR A 78 4.71 31.98 -12.53
CA TYR A 78 5.93 32.76 -12.22
C TYR A 78 5.69 33.89 -11.21
N ASN A 79 4.63 34.66 -11.37
CA ASN A 79 4.32 35.73 -10.43
C ASN A 79 4.01 35.19 -9.01
N GLY A 80 3.26 34.09 -8.93
CA GLY A 80 2.96 33.42 -7.66
C GLY A 80 4.20 32.82 -7.00
N LEU A 81 5.14 32.27 -7.79
CA LEU A 81 6.41 31.74 -7.27
C LEU A 81 7.24 32.83 -6.63
N ASN A 82 7.41 33.98 -7.32
CA ASN A 82 8.14 35.14 -6.78
C ASN A 82 7.49 35.64 -5.46
N MET A 83 6.17 35.76 -5.43
CA MET A 83 5.46 36.13 -4.21
C MET A 83 5.66 35.11 -3.07
N LEU A 84 5.68 33.81 -3.38
CA LEU A 84 5.94 32.78 -2.38
C LEU A 84 7.35 32.90 -1.80
N GLU A 85 8.36 33.15 -2.64
CA GLU A 85 9.75 33.37 -2.20
C GLU A 85 9.87 34.58 -1.28
N GLU A 86 9.22 35.68 -1.64
CA GLU A 86 9.18 36.91 -0.81
C GLU A 86 8.52 36.64 0.55
N LEU A 87 7.37 35.96 0.56
CA LEU A 87 6.61 35.69 1.77
C LEU A 87 7.29 34.69 2.71
N THR A 88 7.93 33.67 2.16
CA THR A 88 8.54 32.60 2.96
C THR A 88 10.02 32.85 3.29
N GLY A 89 10.69 33.74 2.53
CA GLY A 89 12.13 33.88 2.57
C GLY A 89 12.90 32.64 2.11
N LYS A 90 12.23 31.74 1.35
CA LYS A 90 12.79 30.48 0.85
C LYS A 90 12.66 30.44 -0.67
N PRO A 91 13.72 30.01 -1.40
CA PRO A 91 13.62 29.88 -2.85
C PRO A 91 12.67 28.76 -3.24
N VAL A 92 12.02 28.90 -4.39
CA VAL A 92 11.31 27.81 -5.04
C VAL A 92 12.30 27.01 -5.89
N ALA A 93 12.69 25.82 -5.43
CA ALA A 93 13.66 24.97 -6.12
C ALA A 93 13.14 24.42 -7.45
N GLY A 94 11.83 24.32 -7.61
CA GLY A 94 11.23 23.88 -8.86
C GLY A 94 9.73 23.63 -8.79
N VAL A 95 9.17 23.43 -9.98
CA VAL A 95 7.78 23.00 -10.20
C VAL A 95 7.83 21.70 -10.95
N ILE A 96 7.30 20.64 -10.34
CA ILE A 96 7.27 19.29 -10.91
C ILE A 96 5.93 19.14 -11.63
N PRO A 97 5.93 18.82 -12.93
CA PRO A 97 4.69 18.57 -13.64
C PRO A 97 3.99 17.31 -13.12
N TYR A 98 2.71 17.22 -13.38
CA TYR A 98 1.98 15.97 -13.11
C TYR A 98 2.54 14.87 -14.01
N LEU A 99 3.09 13.85 -13.39
CA LEU A 99 3.64 12.69 -14.07
C LEU A 99 2.70 11.51 -13.83
N SER A 100 2.25 10.86 -14.89
CA SER A 100 1.66 9.52 -14.78
C SER A 100 2.80 8.50 -14.75
N ALA A 101 3.52 8.47 -13.65
CA ALA A 101 4.55 7.46 -13.45
C ALA A 101 3.90 6.20 -12.89
N ASP A 102 4.26 5.05 -13.43
CA ASP A 102 3.90 3.74 -12.87
C ASP A 102 4.81 3.46 -11.66
N ILE A 103 4.60 4.26 -10.61
CA ILE A 103 5.27 4.09 -9.32
C ILE A 103 4.29 3.36 -8.40
N GLU A 104 4.79 2.36 -7.69
CA GLU A 104 3.99 1.67 -6.69
C GLU A 104 3.42 2.66 -5.67
N ASP A 105 2.09 2.67 -5.56
CA ASP A 105 1.39 3.51 -4.60
C ASP A 105 1.64 3.02 -3.17
N GLU A 106 2.27 3.83 -2.34
CA GLU A 106 2.47 3.51 -0.93
C GLU A 106 1.19 3.69 -0.12
N ASP A 107 0.37 4.70 -0.42
CA ASP A 107 -0.79 5.11 0.39
C ASP A 107 -2.16 5.06 -0.33
N SER A 108 -2.24 4.80 -1.63
CA SER A 108 -3.51 4.88 -2.36
C SER A 108 -4.31 3.57 -2.39
N LEU A 109 -4.30 2.83 -1.29
CA LEU A 109 -5.12 1.62 -1.09
C LEU A 109 -6.60 1.83 -1.47
N ALA A 110 -7.16 3.01 -1.24
CA ALA A 110 -8.59 3.26 -1.42
C ALA A 110 -9.01 3.27 -2.91
N GLU A 111 -8.24 3.89 -3.80
CA GLU A 111 -8.59 3.97 -5.22
C GLU A 111 -8.36 2.66 -5.97
N ARG A 112 -7.27 1.97 -5.68
CA ARG A 112 -6.94 0.67 -6.27
C ARG A 112 -7.97 -0.40 -5.92
N LEU A 113 -8.42 -0.40 -4.66
CA LEU A 113 -9.39 -1.37 -4.14
C LEU A 113 -10.81 -1.18 -4.71
N THR A 114 -11.09 -0.07 -5.37
CA THR A 114 -12.39 0.24 -6.00
C THR A 114 -12.38 0.17 -7.53
N ARG A 115 -11.20 0.07 -8.16
CA ARG A 115 -11.08 -0.06 -9.62
C ARG A 115 -11.73 -1.36 -10.10
N ARG A 116 -12.59 -1.25 -11.11
CA ARG A 116 -13.06 -2.38 -11.91
C ARG A 116 -12.60 -2.17 -13.33
N THR A 117 -11.83 -3.09 -13.87
CA THR A 117 -11.46 -3.09 -15.28
C THR A 117 -12.63 -3.66 -16.08
N LEU A 118 -13.39 -2.79 -16.74
CA LEU A 118 -14.47 -3.21 -17.63
C LEU A 118 -13.87 -3.78 -18.93
N GLY A 119 -14.38 -4.94 -19.37
CA GLY A 119 -13.97 -5.56 -20.63
C GLY A 119 -12.68 -6.40 -20.55
N ALA A 120 -12.23 -6.78 -19.36
CA ALA A 120 -11.14 -7.73 -19.21
C ALA A 120 -11.52 -9.11 -19.77
N ILE A 121 -10.54 -9.77 -20.41
CA ILE A 121 -10.67 -11.14 -20.92
C ILE A 121 -10.52 -12.14 -19.77
N ILE A 122 -9.64 -11.84 -18.80
CA ILE A 122 -9.38 -12.64 -17.61
C ILE A 122 -9.77 -11.83 -16.39
N ASP A 123 -10.62 -12.37 -15.54
CA ASP A 123 -11.10 -11.77 -14.29
C ASP A 123 -10.40 -12.42 -13.08
N ILE A 124 -9.56 -11.66 -12.39
CA ILE A 124 -8.86 -12.09 -11.18
C ILE A 124 -9.52 -11.46 -9.96
N ALA A 125 -10.06 -12.28 -9.07
CA ALA A 125 -10.61 -11.84 -7.79
C ALA A 125 -9.58 -12.00 -6.68
N VAL A 126 -9.06 -10.90 -6.16
CA VAL A 126 -8.19 -10.86 -4.99
C VAL A 126 -9.05 -10.69 -3.74
N ILE A 127 -8.91 -11.59 -2.78
CA ILE A 127 -9.67 -11.49 -1.53
C ILE A 127 -9.10 -10.35 -0.68
N ARG A 128 -9.91 -9.34 -0.41
CA ARG A 128 -9.55 -8.20 0.42
C ARG A 128 -9.63 -8.60 1.90
N LEU A 129 -8.56 -9.21 2.40
CA LEU A 129 -8.44 -9.56 3.81
C LEU A 129 -8.36 -8.29 4.68
N PRO A 130 -8.88 -8.30 5.92
CA PRO A 130 -8.83 -7.14 6.82
C PRO A 130 -7.41 -6.66 7.14
N ARG A 131 -6.45 -7.58 7.13
CA ARG A 131 -5.03 -7.30 7.41
C ARG A 131 -4.14 -7.63 6.22
N LEU A 132 -4.67 -7.40 5.00
CA LEU A 132 -3.93 -7.57 3.76
C LEU A 132 -2.55 -6.91 3.88
N SER A 133 -1.51 -7.68 3.55
CA SER A 133 -0.15 -7.17 3.37
C SER A 133 0.13 -6.98 1.87
N ASN A 134 1.13 -6.28 1.47
CA ASN A 134 1.68 -6.26 0.10
C ASN A 134 0.62 -6.27 -1.03
N PHE A 135 -0.23 -5.27 -1.09
CA PHE A 135 -1.19 -5.12 -2.20
C PHE A 135 -0.50 -4.86 -3.55
N THR A 136 0.77 -4.44 -3.54
CA THR A 136 1.62 -4.26 -4.73
C THR A 136 1.96 -5.57 -5.44
N ASP A 137 1.81 -6.72 -4.78
CA ASP A 137 2.06 -8.04 -5.39
C ASP A 137 1.20 -8.29 -6.65
N PHE A 138 0.10 -7.55 -6.82
CA PHE A 138 -0.85 -7.71 -7.93
C PHE A 138 -0.65 -6.69 -9.05
N ALA A 139 0.26 -5.73 -8.89
CA ALA A 139 0.52 -4.66 -9.85
C ALA A 139 0.87 -5.19 -11.26
N ALA A 140 1.61 -6.29 -11.34
CA ALA A 140 1.95 -6.92 -12.61
C ALA A 140 0.70 -7.44 -13.37
N PHE A 141 -0.29 -7.97 -12.67
CA PHE A 141 -1.55 -8.38 -13.29
C PHE A 141 -2.38 -7.16 -13.73
N GLU A 142 -2.44 -6.12 -12.89
CA GLU A 142 -3.16 -4.88 -13.19
C GLU A 142 -2.58 -4.15 -14.41
N ALA A 143 -1.26 -4.24 -14.63
CA ALA A 143 -0.57 -3.68 -15.79
C ALA A 143 -0.70 -4.53 -17.06
N THR A 144 -1.19 -5.78 -16.96
CA THR A 144 -1.28 -6.68 -18.11
C THR A 144 -2.53 -6.41 -18.94
N PRO A 145 -2.41 -6.06 -20.24
CA PRO A 145 -3.57 -5.84 -21.09
C PRO A 145 -4.49 -7.06 -21.16
N GLY A 146 -5.79 -6.84 -21.00
CA GLY A 146 -6.81 -7.89 -21.02
C GLY A 146 -7.00 -8.61 -19.68
N VAL A 147 -6.21 -8.32 -18.65
CA VAL A 147 -6.39 -8.83 -17.29
C VAL A 147 -7.09 -7.79 -16.44
N GLY A 148 -8.17 -8.17 -15.77
CA GLY A 148 -8.87 -7.37 -14.79
C GLY A 148 -8.62 -7.91 -13.39
N VAL A 149 -8.13 -7.05 -12.50
CA VAL A 149 -7.98 -7.36 -11.07
C VAL A 149 -9.05 -6.61 -10.29
N ARG A 150 -9.76 -7.32 -9.43
CA ARG A 150 -10.73 -6.71 -8.52
C ARG A 150 -10.58 -7.27 -7.11
N TYR A 151 -10.72 -6.39 -6.14
CA TYR A 151 -10.65 -6.76 -4.73
C TYR A 151 -12.04 -7.00 -4.18
N VAL A 152 -12.25 -8.14 -3.54
CA VAL A 152 -13.56 -8.59 -3.06
C VAL A 152 -13.52 -8.90 -1.56
N ASN A 153 -14.55 -8.50 -0.84
CA ASN A 153 -14.67 -8.69 0.60
C ASN A 153 -15.93 -9.46 1.01
N SER A 154 -16.73 -9.89 0.06
CA SER A 154 -17.98 -10.66 0.30
C SER A 154 -18.17 -11.76 -0.74
N ALA A 155 -18.88 -12.82 -0.36
CA ALA A 155 -19.21 -13.91 -1.26
C ALA A 155 -20.04 -13.45 -2.47
N LYS A 156 -20.86 -12.41 -2.30
CA LYS A 156 -21.65 -11.83 -3.39
C LYS A 156 -20.77 -11.14 -4.45
N GLU A 157 -19.75 -10.42 -4.01
CA GLU A 157 -18.81 -9.74 -4.90
C GLU A 157 -17.87 -10.71 -5.62
N LEU A 158 -17.62 -11.90 -5.03
CA LEU A 158 -16.73 -12.89 -5.62
C LEU A 158 -17.20 -13.32 -7.01
N GLY A 159 -18.49 -13.57 -7.20
CA GLY A 159 -19.04 -13.92 -8.50
C GLY A 159 -18.45 -15.21 -9.07
N SER A 160 -18.06 -15.18 -10.35
CA SER A 160 -17.43 -16.30 -11.07
C SER A 160 -16.17 -15.81 -11.79
N PRO A 161 -15.06 -15.58 -11.06
CA PRO A 161 -13.79 -15.18 -11.64
C PRO A 161 -13.10 -16.34 -12.36
N ASP A 162 -12.12 -16.03 -13.20
CA ASP A 162 -11.23 -17.04 -13.80
C ASP A 162 -10.19 -17.52 -12.79
N MET A 163 -9.82 -16.66 -11.82
CA MET A 163 -8.84 -16.96 -10.79
C MET A 163 -9.18 -16.25 -9.48
N ILE A 164 -8.97 -16.93 -8.36
CA ILE A 164 -9.08 -16.37 -7.01
C ILE A 164 -7.69 -16.29 -6.40
N ILE A 165 -7.34 -15.14 -5.83
CA ILE A 165 -6.10 -14.98 -5.08
C ILE A 165 -6.41 -14.72 -3.61
N LEU A 166 -5.84 -15.56 -2.74
CA LEU A 166 -5.73 -15.33 -1.31
C LEU A 166 -4.38 -14.65 -1.04
N PRO A 167 -4.36 -13.36 -0.72
CA PRO A 167 -3.13 -12.60 -0.57
C PRO A 167 -2.40 -12.89 0.74
N GLY A 168 -1.23 -12.30 0.90
CA GLY A 168 -0.53 -12.23 2.17
C GLY A 168 -1.31 -11.42 3.21
N THR A 169 -1.13 -11.76 4.47
CA THR A 169 -1.75 -11.06 5.60
C THR A 169 -0.79 -10.95 6.78
N LYS A 170 -1.03 -9.96 7.63
CA LYS A 170 -0.30 -9.78 8.90
C LYS A 170 -0.86 -10.64 10.05
N SER A 171 -1.98 -11.33 9.87
CA SER A 171 -2.57 -12.22 10.87
C SER A 171 -3.41 -13.30 10.19
N THR A 172 -2.78 -14.42 9.92
CA THR A 172 -3.34 -15.54 9.14
C THR A 172 -4.55 -16.16 9.82
N ILE A 173 -4.45 -16.44 11.12
CA ILE A 173 -5.53 -17.09 11.90
C ILE A 173 -6.76 -16.18 11.99
N SER A 174 -6.55 -14.89 12.29
CA SER A 174 -7.66 -13.95 12.44
C SER A 174 -8.38 -13.70 11.12
N ASP A 175 -7.63 -13.60 10.03
CA ASP A 175 -8.21 -13.35 8.72
C ASP A 175 -8.88 -14.60 8.15
N LEU A 176 -8.39 -15.80 8.46
CA LEU A 176 -9.10 -17.05 8.14
C LEU A 176 -10.44 -17.16 8.90
N LYS A 177 -10.47 -16.77 10.18
CA LYS A 177 -11.74 -16.70 10.95
C LYS A 177 -12.73 -15.71 10.32
N TRP A 178 -12.23 -14.55 9.89
CA TRP A 178 -13.04 -13.56 9.19
C TRP A 178 -13.58 -14.10 7.86
N LEU A 179 -12.74 -14.76 7.06
CA LEU A 179 -13.08 -15.37 5.78
C LEU A 179 -14.21 -16.41 5.92
N ARG A 180 -14.23 -17.18 7.02
CA ARG A 180 -15.34 -18.07 7.39
C ARG A 180 -16.61 -17.30 7.73
N LYS A 181 -16.47 -16.30 8.60
CA LYS A 181 -17.60 -15.51 9.09
C LYS A 181 -18.36 -14.81 7.98
N CYS A 182 -17.65 -14.28 6.96
CA CYS A 182 -18.28 -13.61 5.83
C CYS A 182 -18.73 -14.55 4.69
N GLY A 183 -18.56 -15.87 4.85
CA GLY A 183 -18.99 -16.87 3.87
C GLY A 183 -18.08 -17.04 2.66
N LEU A 184 -16.97 -16.32 2.58
CA LEU A 184 -16.02 -16.40 1.46
C LEU A 184 -15.33 -17.76 1.38
N GLU A 185 -15.00 -18.40 2.52
CA GLU A 185 -14.40 -19.74 2.51
C GLU A 185 -15.27 -20.75 1.76
N ALA A 186 -16.57 -20.78 2.07
CA ALA A 186 -17.51 -21.68 1.41
C ALA A 186 -17.62 -21.39 -0.10
N ALA A 187 -17.67 -20.11 -0.47
CA ALA A 187 -17.72 -19.69 -1.87
C ALA A 187 -16.44 -20.08 -2.63
N ILE A 188 -15.26 -19.87 -2.05
CA ILE A 188 -13.97 -20.27 -2.61
C ILE A 188 -13.91 -21.78 -2.81
N LYS A 189 -14.28 -22.58 -1.80
CA LYS A 189 -14.30 -24.06 -1.90
C LYS A 189 -15.24 -24.53 -3.01
N LYS A 190 -16.41 -23.92 -3.14
CA LYS A 190 -17.36 -24.22 -4.20
C LYS A 190 -16.76 -23.93 -5.58
N LEU A 191 -16.16 -22.76 -5.78
CA LEU A 191 -15.56 -22.39 -7.05
C LEU A 191 -14.35 -23.26 -7.38
N ALA A 192 -13.49 -23.57 -6.40
CA ALA A 192 -12.38 -24.50 -6.57
C ALA A 192 -12.85 -25.90 -7.02
N SER A 193 -13.96 -26.42 -6.45
CA SER A 193 -14.55 -27.70 -6.88
C SER A 193 -15.11 -27.66 -8.31
N GLN A 194 -15.36 -26.48 -8.86
CA GLN A 194 -15.78 -26.24 -10.24
C GLN A 194 -14.59 -26.02 -11.21
N GLY A 195 -13.36 -26.12 -10.71
CA GLY A 195 -12.15 -25.97 -11.53
C GLY A 195 -11.58 -24.56 -11.56
N ILE A 196 -12.14 -23.59 -10.82
CA ILE A 196 -11.56 -22.24 -10.73
C ILE A 196 -10.23 -22.31 -9.98
N VAL A 197 -9.19 -21.71 -10.57
CA VAL A 197 -7.85 -21.66 -9.98
C VAL A 197 -7.88 -20.83 -8.69
N VAL A 198 -7.34 -21.40 -7.60
CA VAL A 198 -7.16 -20.69 -6.33
C VAL A 198 -5.67 -20.61 -6.02
N PHE A 199 -5.16 -19.41 -5.93
CA PHE A 199 -3.76 -19.12 -5.68
C PHE A 199 -3.58 -18.46 -4.32
N GLY A 200 -2.66 -18.96 -3.51
CA GLY A 200 -2.37 -18.42 -2.18
C GLY A 200 -0.95 -17.85 -2.10
N LEU A 201 -0.82 -16.65 -1.53
CA LEU A 201 0.46 -15.99 -1.26
C LEU A 201 0.71 -15.92 0.25
N CYS A 202 1.89 -16.36 0.71
CA CYS A 202 2.31 -16.25 2.11
C CYS A 202 1.20 -16.73 3.09
N GLY A 203 0.57 -15.84 3.84
CA GLY A 203 -0.56 -16.18 4.72
C GLY A 203 -1.75 -16.81 3.98
N GLY A 204 -2.05 -16.34 2.77
CA GLY A 204 -3.06 -16.95 1.91
C GLY A 204 -2.73 -18.40 1.52
N TYR A 205 -1.47 -18.69 1.22
CA TYR A 205 -1.01 -20.05 0.97
C TYR A 205 -1.16 -20.94 2.22
N GLN A 206 -0.82 -20.41 3.40
CA GLN A 206 -1.01 -21.12 4.67
C GLN A 206 -2.50 -21.43 4.95
N MET A 207 -3.40 -20.49 4.64
CA MET A 207 -4.85 -20.68 4.76
C MET A 207 -5.37 -21.82 3.89
N LEU A 208 -4.78 -22.06 2.70
CA LEU A 208 -5.19 -23.15 1.80
C LEU A 208 -4.88 -24.54 2.36
N GLY A 209 -4.01 -24.65 3.35
CA GLY A 209 -3.64 -25.89 4.00
C GLY A 209 -4.77 -26.54 4.79
N SER A 210 -4.49 -27.71 5.34
CA SER A 210 -5.43 -28.47 6.17
C SER A 210 -5.52 -27.94 7.61
N ARG A 211 -4.41 -27.40 8.15
CA ARG A 211 -4.30 -26.97 9.54
C ARG A 211 -3.26 -25.87 9.72
N ILE A 212 -3.55 -24.95 10.62
CA ILE A 212 -2.62 -23.92 11.09
C ILE A 212 -2.56 -24.03 12.61
N VAL A 213 -1.34 -24.11 13.17
CA VAL A 213 -1.07 -24.25 14.60
C VAL A 213 -0.15 -23.13 15.05
N ASP A 214 -0.49 -22.50 16.15
CA ASP A 214 0.30 -21.45 16.79
C ASP A 214 0.56 -21.77 18.27
N PRO A 215 1.47 -22.72 18.55
CA PRO A 215 1.71 -23.19 19.91
C PRO A 215 2.38 -22.13 20.79
N GLU A 216 3.15 -21.22 20.18
CA GLU A 216 3.92 -20.20 20.87
C GLU A 216 3.20 -18.84 20.96
N GLY A 217 2.00 -18.73 20.39
CA GLY A 217 1.21 -17.50 20.45
C GLY A 217 1.72 -16.35 19.58
N VAL A 218 2.42 -16.65 18.50
CA VAL A 218 2.98 -15.64 17.56
C VAL A 218 1.87 -14.81 16.94
N GLU A 219 0.72 -15.42 16.63
CA GLU A 219 -0.49 -14.76 16.12
C GLU A 219 -1.69 -14.86 17.09
N GLY A 220 -1.42 -14.96 18.38
CA GLY A 220 -2.44 -15.04 19.43
C GLY A 220 -2.76 -16.45 19.93
N GLY A 221 -2.04 -17.46 19.45
CA GLY A 221 -2.08 -18.83 19.92
C GLY A 221 -3.24 -19.69 19.40
N GLY A 222 -3.15 -20.99 19.68
CA GLY A 222 -4.18 -21.96 19.35
C GLY A 222 -4.01 -22.63 17.99
N GLU A 223 -5.08 -23.22 17.51
CA GLU A 223 -5.10 -23.89 16.21
C GLU A 223 -6.39 -23.59 15.45
N ILE A 224 -6.32 -23.73 14.14
CA ILE A 224 -7.46 -23.58 13.26
C ILE A 224 -7.35 -24.57 12.08
N VAL A 225 -8.47 -25.17 11.70
CA VAL A 225 -8.55 -25.94 10.46
C VAL A 225 -8.43 -24.99 9.29
N GLY A 226 -7.59 -25.28 8.30
CA GLY A 226 -7.44 -24.49 7.09
C GLY A 226 -8.61 -24.67 6.11
N ILE A 227 -8.50 -24.08 4.92
CA ILE A 227 -9.48 -24.22 3.83
C ILE A 227 -9.46 -25.66 3.27
N ASN A 228 -8.34 -26.36 3.45
CA ASN A 228 -8.14 -27.75 3.02
C ASN A 228 -8.22 -27.97 1.50
N LEU A 229 -7.62 -27.05 0.75
CA LEU A 229 -7.40 -27.18 -0.69
C LEU A 229 -5.99 -27.70 -1.02
N LEU A 230 -5.05 -27.62 -0.06
CA LEU A 230 -3.70 -28.13 -0.19
C LEU A 230 -3.38 -29.11 0.97
N PRO A 231 -2.65 -30.21 0.70
CA PRO A 231 -2.25 -31.20 1.72
C PRO A 231 -1.04 -30.72 2.54
N ILE A 232 -1.10 -29.51 3.08
CA ILE A 232 -0.04 -28.91 3.89
C ILE A 232 -0.57 -28.55 5.29
N GLN A 233 0.36 -28.46 6.24
CA GLN A 233 0.11 -27.93 7.57
C GLN A 233 1.10 -26.80 7.85
N THR A 234 0.65 -25.79 8.58
CA THR A 234 1.49 -24.66 9.00
C THR A 234 1.60 -24.65 10.52
N GLU A 235 2.82 -24.51 11.01
CA GLU A 235 3.12 -24.28 12.42
C GLU A 235 3.89 -22.96 12.54
N PHE A 236 3.40 -22.04 13.38
CA PHE A 236 4.11 -20.82 13.69
C PHE A 236 5.14 -21.07 14.78
N ALA A 237 6.33 -20.52 14.59
CA ALA A 237 7.42 -20.55 15.57
C ALA A 237 7.90 -19.12 15.86
N SER A 238 8.36 -18.87 17.09
CA SER A 238 8.89 -17.57 17.51
C SER A 238 10.15 -17.20 16.74
N GLU A 239 10.97 -18.18 16.35
CA GLU A 239 12.18 -17.94 15.57
C GLU A 239 11.91 -17.95 14.07
N LYS A 240 12.21 -16.84 13.42
CA LYS A 240 12.11 -16.72 11.96
C LYS A 240 13.31 -17.41 11.29
N ARG A 241 13.09 -18.56 10.68
CA ARG A 241 14.10 -19.25 9.87
C ARG A 241 14.16 -18.66 8.46
N ARG A 242 15.36 -18.31 8.02
CA ARG A 242 15.65 -17.90 6.64
C ARG A 242 16.60 -18.90 6.02
N SER A 243 16.25 -19.48 4.88
CA SER A 243 17.11 -20.37 4.12
C SER A 243 17.15 -19.94 2.66
N ARG A 244 18.33 -20.14 2.01
CA ARG A 244 18.40 -20.10 0.55
C ARG A 244 18.18 -21.52 0.05
N THR A 245 17.17 -21.68 -0.79
CA THR A 245 16.87 -22.96 -1.42
C THR A 245 16.96 -22.82 -2.92
N THR A 246 17.45 -23.88 -3.57
CA THR A 246 17.40 -23.99 -5.02
C THR A 246 16.27 -24.96 -5.35
N ALA A 247 15.32 -24.51 -6.15
CA ALA A 247 14.23 -25.33 -6.62
C ALA A 247 14.33 -25.52 -8.15
N ARG A 248 13.97 -26.71 -8.62
CA ARG A 248 13.84 -27.01 -10.04
C ARG A 248 12.37 -27.20 -10.37
N VAL A 249 11.89 -26.47 -11.35
CA VAL A 249 10.56 -26.73 -11.93
C VAL A 249 10.63 -28.04 -12.69
N LEU A 250 9.88 -29.04 -12.27
CA LEU A 250 9.89 -30.37 -12.88
C LEU A 250 8.98 -30.42 -14.10
N ARG A 251 7.83 -29.74 -14.07
CA ARG A 251 6.85 -29.70 -15.16
C ARG A 251 5.96 -28.47 -15.03
N VAL A 252 5.74 -27.75 -16.13
CA VAL A 252 4.65 -26.81 -16.30
C VAL A 252 3.84 -27.36 -17.47
N GLU A 253 2.61 -27.81 -17.20
CA GLU A 253 1.67 -28.15 -18.24
C GLU A 253 0.98 -26.84 -18.65
N GLY A 254 1.18 -26.42 -19.90
CA GLY A 254 0.51 -25.27 -20.50
C GLY A 254 -0.83 -25.66 -21.09
#